data_a43c80896a2a9bbb0d3813f53d706e83
#
_entry.id   a43c80896a2a9bbb0d3813f53d706e83
#
_cell.length_a   1.000
_cell.length_b   1.000
_cell.length_c   1.000
_cell.angle_alpha   90.00
_cell.angle_beta   90.00
_cell.angle_gamma   90.00
#
_symmetry.space_group_name_H-M   'P 1'
#
loop_
_entity.id
_entity.type
_entity.pdbx_description
1 polymer ?
#
loop_
_entity_poly.entity_id
_entity_poly.type
_entity_poly.pdbx_seq_one_letter_code
_entity_poly.pdbx_strand_id
1 'polypeptide(L)'
;MKTILVAEDESAIREFININLKLAGYCTIEAENGKEAIELYDSHADEIDIALLDIMMPESDGIEVCNHIREKDMNVGIIFLTAKTQEQDKIEGLISGADDYITKPFSTTELIARVEALYRRVSYSKKILSEAANDRITLGEYTLDLKKHVLIKSGKEIELTQIEYHILECFFKQPNTTLPRNVFLEHVWGDEYYGDEKVVDVNIRRLRLKIEDNSSEPEHLLTVWGRGYRWVE
;
A
#
# COMPACT_ATOMS: atom_id res chain seq x y z
N MET A 1 -9.28 -15.96 -8.76
CA MET A 1 -9.64 -14.91 -9.74
C MET A 1 -9.05 -13.63 -9.21
N LYS A 2 -8.83 -12.60 -10.05
CA LYS A 2 -8.33 -11.29 -9.60
C LYS A 2 -9.52 -10.43 -9.22
N THR A 3 -9.82 -10.28 -7.94
CA THR A 3 -11.04 -9.61 -7.47
C THR A 3 -10.74 -8.27 -6.82
N ILE A 4 -11.46 -7.24 -7.23
CA ILE A 4 -11.31 -5.87 -6.75
C ILE A 4 -12.63 -5.40 -6.13
N LEU A 5 -12.57 -4.95 -4.88
CA LEU A 5 -13.65 -4.20 -4.24
C LEU A 5 -13.58 -2.75 -4.75
N VAL A 6 -14.67 -2.23 -5.28
CA VAL A 6 -14.78 -0.84 -5.76
C VAL A 6 -15.85 -0.14 -4.92
N ALA A 7 -15.42 0.79 -4.06
CA ALA A 7 -16.30 1.62 -3.25
C ALA A 7 -16.25 3.07 -3.74
N GLU A 8 -17.35 3.55 -4.31
CA GLU A 8 -17.50 4.85 -4.95
C GLU A 8 -18.98 5.24 -4.96
N ASP A 9 -19.34 6.39 -4.41
CA ASP A 9 -20.74 6.81 -4.30
C ASP A 9 -21.30 7.38 -5.62
N GLU A 10 -20.45 8.02 -6.45
CA GLU A 10 -20.87 8.51 -7.75
C GLU A 10 -21.06 7.37 -8.76
N SER A 11 -22.29 7.04 -9.09
CA SER A 11 -22.64 5.91 -9.97
C SER A 11 -21.91 5.93 -11.33
N ALA A 12 -21.75 7.12 -11.94
CA ALA A 12 -21.06 7.27 -13.22
C ALA A 12 -19.56 6.95 -13.13
N ILE A 13 -18.91 7.33 -12.03
CA ILE A 13 -17.48 7.01 -11.78
C ILE A 13 -17.34 5.53 -11.47
N ARG A 14 -18.20 4.98 -10.61
CA ARG A 14 -18.22 3.56 -10.26
C ARG A 14 -18.40 2.69 -11.51
N GLU A 15 -19.36 3.01 -12.38
CA GLU A 15 -19.58 2.30 -13.64
C GLU A 15 -18.37 2.40 -14.58
N PHE A 16 -17.77 3.59 -14.71
CA PHE A 16 -16.54 3.79 -15.48
C PHE A 16 -15.41 2.90 -14.99
N ILE A 17 -15.16 2.85 -13.67
CA ILE A 17 -14.14 2.00 -13.06
C ILE A 17 -14.42 0.53 -13.37
N ASN A 18 -15.65 0.07 -13.12
CA ASN A 18 -16.02 -1.33 -13.26
C ASN A 18 -15.91 -1.84 -14.70
N ILE A 19 -16.37 -1.06 -15.68
CA ILE A 19 -16.24 -1.43 -17.09
C ILE A 19 -14.76 -1.61 -17.45
N ASN A 20 -13.91 -0.68 -17.09
CA ASN A 20 -12.49 -0.73 -17.44
C ASN A 20 -11.74 -1.85 -16.74
N LEU A 21 -12.03 -2.13 -15.48
CA LEU A 21 -11.45 -3.25 -14.74
C LEU A 21 -11.90 -4.60 -15.32
N LYS A 22 -13.17 -4.75 -15.66
CA LYS A 22 -13.70 -5.97 -16.32
C LYS A 22 -13.05 -6.20 -17.68
N LEU A 23 -12.84 -5.14 -18.47
CA LEU A 23 -12.13 -5.22 -19.76
C LEU A 23 -10.64 -5.62 -19.57
N ALA A 24 -10.03 -5.22 -18.47
CA ALA A 24 -8.66 -5.62 -18.10
C ALA A 24 -8.57 -7.02 -17.46
N GLY A 25 -9.70 -7.75 -17.34
CA GLY A 25 -9.73 -9.13 -16.86
C GLY A 25 -9.84 -9.28 -15.34
N TYR A 26 -10.29 -8.24 -14.62
CA TYR A 26 -10.58 -8.29 -13.19
C TYR A 26 -12.07 -8.59 -12.93
N CYS A 27 -12.35 -9.25 -11.80
CA CYS A 27 -13.69 -9.31 -11.23
C CYS A 27 -13.87 -8.12 -10.29
N THR A 28 -15.07 -7.54 -10.26
CA THR A 28 -15.37 -6.41 -9.38
C THR A 28 -16.51 -6.75 -8.43
N ILE A 29 -16.37 -6.31 -7.17
CA ILE A 29 -17.42 -6.24 -6.16
C ILE A 29 -17.67 -4.74 -5.95
N GLU A 30 -18.92 -4.31 -6.07
CA GLU A 30 -19.30 -2.90 -6.14
C GLU A 30 -20.01 -2.47 -4.86
N ALA A 31 -19.59 -1.35 -4.27
CA ALA A 31 -20.23 -0.72 -3.11
C ALA A 31 -20.55 0.75 -3.41
N GLU A 32 -21.71 1.22 -2.97
CA GLU A 32 -22.19 2.60 -3.19
C GLU A 32 -21.85 3.54 -2.03
N ASN A 33 -21.37 3.01 -0.92
CA ASN A 33 -20.98 3.74 0.27
C ASN A 33 -20.01 2.91 1.12
N GLY A 34 -19.40 3.53 2.14
CA GLY A 34 -18.42 2.88 2.96
C GLY A 34 -18.96 1.75 3.84
N LYS A 35 -20.20 1.86 4.33
CA LYS A 35 -20.82 0.80 5.12
C LYS A 35 -21.03 -0.47 4.29
N GLU A 36 -21.58 -0.33 3.10
CA GLU A 36 -21.74 -1.45 2.16
C GLU A 36 -20.39 -2.06 1.79
N ALA A 37 -19.35 -1.21 1.61
CA ALA A 37 -17.99 -1.69 1.34
C ALA A 37 -17.45 -2.58 2.47
N ILE A 38 -17.70 -2.20 3.73
CA ILE A 38 -17.32 -3.01 4.90
C ILE A 38 -18.08 -4.34 4.91
N GLU A 39 -19.41 -4.33 4.71
CA GLU A 39 -20.24 -5.53 4.70
C GLU A 39 -19.82 -6.50 3.58
N LEU A 40 -19.55 -5.97 2.38
CA LEU A 40 -19.09 -6.75 1.23
C LEU A 40 -17.67 -7.29 1.44
N TYR A 41 -16.77 -6.48 2.02
CA TYR A 41 -15.44 -6.97 2.39
C TYR A 41 -15.53 -8.14 3.38
N ASP A 42 -16.33 -8.00 4.43
CA ASP A 42 -16.49 -9.06 5.44
C ASP A 42 -17.05 -10.36 4.87
N SER A 43 -17.89 -10.25 3.85
CA SER A 43 -18.50 -11.41 3.19
C SER A 43 -17.59 -12.08 2.16
N HIS A 44 -16.58 -11.38 1.63
CA HIS A 44 -15.72 -11.83 0.53
C HIS A 44 -14.23 -11.63 0.81
N ALA A 45 -13.81 -11.52 2.07
CA ALA A 45 -12.44 -11.18 2.46
C ALA A 45 -11.38 -12.09 1.80
N ASP A 46 -11.64 -13.40 1.71
CA ASP A 46 -10.72 -14.38 1.12
C ASP A 46 -10.59 -14.24 -0.41
N GLU A 47 -11.52 -13.54 -1.06
CA GLU A 47 -11.57 -13.38 -2.52
C GLU A 47 -10.98 -12.04 -2.98
N ILE A 48 -11.02 -11.00 -2.12
CA ILE A 48 -10.61 -9.64 -2.48
C ILE A 48 -9.08 -9.52 -2.43
N ASP A 49 -8.49 -9.16 -3.57
CA ASP A 49 -7.05 -8.90 -3.68
C ASP A 49 -6.71 -7.40 -3.51
N ILE A 50 -7.61 -6.53 -4.00
CA ILE A 50 -7.42 -5.07 -3.98
C ILE A 50 -8.75 -4.39 -3.61
N ALA A 51 -8.67 -3.27 -2.88
CA ALA A 51 -9.77 -2.34 -2.66
C ALA A 51 -9.44 -0.98 -3.29
N LEU A 52 -10.35 -0.48 -4.14
CA LEU A 52 -10.38 0.90 -4.63
C LEU A 52 -11.43 1.64 -3.83
N LEU A 53 -11.02 2.64 -3.06
CA LEU A 53 -11.88 3.31 -2.09
C LEU A 53 -11.92 4.82 -2.38
N ASP A 54 -13.08 5.38 -2.68
CA ASP A 54 -13.24 6.83 -2.59
C ASP A 54 -13.10 7.27 -1.13
N ILE A 55 -12.34 8.34 -0.90
CA ILE A 55 -12.21 8.91 0.44
C ILE A 55 -13.53 9.51 0.91
N MET A 56 -14.24 10.20 0.03
CA MET A 56 -15.42 10.99 0.37
C MET A 56 -16.72 10.23 0.04
N MET A 57 -17.09 9.27 0.89
CA MET A 57 -18.33 8.51 0.74
C MET A 57 -19.30 8.77 1.90
N PRO A 58 -20.62 8.64 1.69
CA PRO A 58 -21.61 8.69 2.76
C PRO A 58 -21.55 7.45 3.66
N GLU A 59 -22.12 7.56 4.86
CA GLU A 59 -22.27 6.55 5.93
C GLU A 59 -20.96 6.17 6.61
N SER A 60 -19.91 5.78 5.87
CA SER A 60 -18.54 5.59 6.32
C SER A 60 -17.61 6.06 5.23
N ASP A 61 -16.58 6.81 5.58
CA ASP A 61 -15.61 7.29 4.60
C ASP A 61 -14.60 6.19 4.20
N GLY A 62 -13.84 6.45 3.14
CA GLY A 62 -12.86 5.47 2.63
C GLY A 62 -11.75 5.18 3.63
N ILE A 63 -11.45 6.10 4.55
CA ILE A 63 -10.43 5.92 5.59
C ILE A 63 -10.92 4.92 6.64
N GLU A 64 -12.18 5.01 7.04
CA GLU A 64 -12.79 4.03 7.95
C GLU A 64 -12.82 2.64 7.33
N VAL A 65 -13.17 2.53 6.04
CA VAL A 65 -13.11 1.24 5.30
C VAL A 65 -11.70 0.69 5.25
N CYS A 66 -10.70 1.53 4.96
CA CYS A 66 -9.28 1.16 4.94
C CYS A 66 -8.83 0.62 6.30
N ASN A 67 -9.14 1.33 7.39
CA ASN A 67 -8.80 0.90 8.74
C ASN A 67 -9.43 -0.46 9.07
N HIS A 68 -10.70 -0.67 8.75
CA HIS A 68 -11.41 -1.93 8.95
C HIS A 68 -10.75 -3.10 8.20
N ILE A 69 -10.32 -2.87 6.94
CA ILE A 69 -9.60 -3.87 6.17
C ILE A 69 -8.24 -4.18 6.83
N ARG A 70 -7.49 -3.14 7.24
CA ARG A 70 -6.16 -3.30 7.84
C ARG A 70 -6.16 -3.98 9.19
N GLU A 71 -7.22 -3.85 9.97
CA GLU A 71 -7.39 -4.62 11.22
C GLU A 71 -7.52 -6.12 10.99
N LYS A 72 -7.91 -6.55 9.77
CA LYS A 72 -8.15 -7.95 9.41
C LYS A 72 -7.08 -8.52 8.49
N ASP A 73 -6.60 -7.75 7.53
CA ASP A 73 -5.62 -8.19 6.53
C ASP A 73 -4.69 -7.05 6.07
N MET A 74 -3.40 -7.22 6.36
CA MET A 74 -2.34 -6.33 5.91
C MET A 74 -1.95 -6.55 4.44
N ASN A 75 -2.39 -7.65 3.81
CA ASN A 75 -1.94 -8.06 2.47
C ASN A 75 -2.85 -7.56 1.34
N VAL A 76 -4.09 -7.19 1.63
CA VAL A 76 -4.98 -6.59 0.64
C VAL A 76 -4.38 -5.28 0.14
N GLY A 77 -4.28 -5.11 -1.19
CA GLY A 77 -3.84 -3.85 -1.77
C GLY A 77 -4.92 -2.78 -1.63
N ILE A 78 -4.60 -1.56 -1.19
CA ILE A 78 -5.58 -0.47 -1.07
C ILE A 78 -5.12 0.74 -1.87
N ILE A 79 -5.97 1.21 -2.79
CA ILE A 79 -5.79 2.45 -3.54
C ILE A 79 -6.93 3.41 -3.20
N PHE A 80 -6.60 4.62 -2.76
CA PHE A 80 -7.59 5.67 -2.59
C PHE A 80 -7.89 6.41 -3.89
N LEU A 81 -9.17 6.70 -4.09
CA LEU A 81 -9.63 7.66 -5.08
C LEU A 81 -9.88 9.00 -4.36
N THR A 82 -9.30 10.11 -4.83
CA THR A 82 -9.38 11.39 -4.11
C THR A 82 -9.53 12.57 -5.04
N ALA A 83 -10.26 13.60 -4.60
CA ALA A 83 -10.35 14.87 -5.34
C ALA A 83 -9.02 15.66 -5.22
N LYS A 84 -8.63 16.36 -6.29
CA LYS A 84 -7.34 17.05 -6.45
C LYS A 84 -7.04 18.17 -5.42
N THR A 85 -8.04 18.62 -4.67
CA THR A 85 -7.99 19.85 -3.87
C THR A 85 -7.53 19.68 -2.42
N GLN A 86 -7.34 18.48 -1.93
CA GLN A 86 -7.08 18.21 -0.50
C GLN A 86 -5.75 17.47 -0.31
N GLU A 87 -4.65 18.22 -0.36
CA GLU A 87 -3.30 17.66 -0.12
C GLU A 87 -3.18 17.07 1.30
N GLN A 88 -3.92 17.61 2.26
CA GLN A 88 -3.97 17.09 3.64
C GLN A 88 -4.71 15.74 3.73
N ASP A 89 -5.81 15.56 3.01
CA ASP A 89 -6.57 14.31 3.00
C ASP A 89 -5.79 13.15 2.34
N LYS A 90 -4.95 13.46 1.34
CA LYS A 90 -4.03 12.49 0.74
C LYS A 90 -3.03 11.96 1.75
N ILE A 91 -2.50 12.82 2.58
CA ILE A 91 -1.50 12.46 3.60
C ILE A 91 -2.17 11.67 4.72
N GLU A 92 -3.36 12.06 5.19
CA GLU A 92 -4.12 11.32 6.21
C GLU A 92 -4.58 9.96 5.70
N GLY A 93 -5.13 9.90 4.49
CA GLY A 93 -5.55 8.65 3.87
C GLY A 93 -4.39 7.67 3.66
N LEU A 94 -3.25 8.13 3.18
CA LEU A 94 -2.07 7.28 3.07
C LEU A 94 -1.51 6.88 4.45
N ILE A 95 -1.60 7.71 5.47
CA ILE A 95 -1.18 7.37 6.85
C ILE A 95 -2.08 6.27 7.43
N SER A 96 -3.37 6.19 7.05
CA SER A 96 -4.31 5.18 7.54
C SER A 96 -4.07 3.76 7.00
N GLY A 97 -3.23 3.57 5.98
CA GLY A 97 -2.91 2.22 5.53
C GLY A 97 -3.02 1.94 4.03
N ALA A 98 -3.38 2.92 3.20
CA ALA A 98 -3.42 2.74 1.77
C ALA A 98 -2.02 2.60 1.14
N ASP A 99 -1.94 1.86 0.05
CA ASP A 99 -0.70 1.58 -0.67
C ASP A 99 -0.42 2.59 -1.78
N ASP A 100 -1.46 3.17 -2.36
CA ASP A 100 -1.37 4.19 -3.40
C ASP A 100 -2.63 5.08 -3.41
N TYR A 101 -2.64 6.13 -4.24
CA TYR A 101 -3.80 6.97 -4.48
C TYR A 101 -3.90 7.40 -5.94
N ILE A 102 -5.12 7.63 -6.40
CA ILE A 102 -5.44 8.14 -7.73
C ILE A 102 -6.24 9.43 -7.57
N THR A 103 -5.81 10.51 -8.22
CA THR A 103 -6.53 11.78 -8.16
C THR A 103 -7.58 11.90 -9.23
N LYS A 104 -8.82 12.22 -8.84
CA LYS A 104 -9.92 12.52 -9.76
C LYS A 104 -9.73 13.92 -10.42
N PRO A 105 -9.95 14.08 -11.73
CA PRO A 105 -10.29 13.03 -12.70
C PRO A 105 -9.05 12.25 -13.16
N PHE A 106 -9.21 10.96 -13.37
CA PHE A 106 -8.15 10.05 -13.81
C PHE A 106 -8.48 9.39 -15.17
N SER A 107 -7.46 8.94 -15.85
CA SER A 107 -7.61 8.19 -17.09
C SER A 107 -7.74 6.68 -16.85
N THR A 108 -8.33 5.96 -17.80
CA THR A 108 -8.33 4.48 -17.80
C THR A 108 -6.92 3.91 -17.72
N THR A 109 -5.97 4.49 -18.45
CA THR A 109 -4.58 4.04 -18.47
C THR A 109 -3.93 4.16 -17.09
N GLU A 110 -4.15 5.28 -16.39
CA GLU A 110 -3.64 5.47 -15.03
C GLU A 110 -4.25 4.49 -14.05
N LEU A 111 -5.58 4.33 -14.06
CA LEU A 111 -6.30 3.39 -13.18
C LEU A 111 -5.74 1.98 -13.36
N ILE A 112 -5.69 1.47 -14.60
CA ILE A 112 -5.26 0.10 -14.87
C ILE A 112 -3.78 -0.10 -14.52
N ALA A 113 -2.90 0.84 -14.87
CA ALA A 113 -1.48 0.73 -14.57
C ALA A 113 -1.21 0.62 -13.06
N ARG A 114 -1.91 1.42 -12.24
CA ARG A 114 -1.75 1.37 -10.77
C ARG A 114 -2.32 0.09 -10.16
N VAL A 115 -3.48 -0.34 -10.62
CA VAL A 115 -4.09 -1.61 -10.20
C VAL A 115 -3.18 -2.79 -10.57
N GLU A 116 -2.63 -2.85 -11.77
CA GLU A 116 -1.71 -3.90 -12.21
C GLU A 116 -0.41 -3.90 -11.39
N ALA A 117 0.15 -2.73 -11.15
CA ALA A 117 1.35 -2.58 -10.34
C ALA A 117 1.13 -3.11 -8.91
N LEU A 118 0.01 -2.75 -8.28
CA LEU A 118 -0.33 -3.23 -6.94
C LEU A 118 -0.67 -4.74 -6.94
N TYR A 119 -1.46 -5.21 -7.92
CA TYR A 119 -1.81 -6.62 -8.02
C TYR A 119 -0.59 -7.53 -8.20
N ARG A 120 0.39 -7.12 -8.98
CA ARG A 120 1.65 -7.86 -9.15
C ARG A 120 2.35 -8.11 -7.81
N ARG A 121 2.35 -7.16 -6.89
CA ARG A 121 2.95 -7.28 -5.55
C ARG A 121 2.14 -8.22 -4.66
N VAL A 122 0.84 -7.99 -4.54
CA VAL A 122 -0.07 -8.84 -3.76
C VAL A 122 0.03 -10.30 -4.21
N SER A 123 0.09 -10.56 -5.52
CA SER A 123 0.18 -11.91 -6.07
C SER A 123 1.58 -12.54 -5.91
N TYR A 124 2.64 -11.73 -5.96
CA TYR A 124 4.00 -12.21 -5.77
C TYR A 124 4.23 -12.72 -4.34
N SER A 125 3.69 -12.02 -3.36
CA SER A 125 3.74 -12.41 -1.95
C SER A 125 3.06 -13.75 -1.69
N LYS A 126 1.89 -14.00 -2.30
CA LYS A 126 1.18 -15.29 -2.20
C LYS A 126 1.99 -16.46 -2.81
N LYS A 127 2.94 -16.21 -3.71
CA LYS A 127 3.69 -17.23 -4.46
C LYS A 127 5.03 -17.62 -3.81
N ILE A 128 5.70 -16.71 -3.08
CA ILE A 128 7.03 -16.92 -2.47
C ILE A 128 7.00 -17.84 -1.24
N LEU A 129 5.84 -18.15 -0.69
CA LEU A 129 5.68 -19.05 0.46
C LEU A 129 6.27 -20.47 0.24
N SER A 130 6.87 -20.77 -0.93
CA SER A 130 7.32 -22.13 -1.29
C SER A 130 8.81 -22.36 -1.50
N GLU A 131 9.67 -21.36 -1.71
CA GLU A 131 11.07 -21.63 -2.16
C GLU A 131 12.13 -20.59 -1.70
N ALA A 132 12.72 -20.70 -0.50
CA ALA A 132 14.05 -20.09 -0.27
C ALA A 132 14.75 -20.61 1.00
N ALA A 133 16.07 -20.81 0.91
CA ALA A 133 16.88 -21.44 1.96
C ALA A 133 17.53 -20.47 2.96
N ASN A 134 17.37 -19.14 2.79
CA ASN A 134 17.86 -18.15 3.76
C ASN A 134 16.89 -16.97 3.81
N ASP A 135 15.86 -17.12 4.65
CA ASP A 135 14.65 -16.32 4.58
C ASP A 135 14.64 -15.10 5.51
N ARG A 136 15.80 -14.74 6.08
CA ARG A 136 15.91 -13.65 7.05
C ARG A 136 17.15 -12.80 6.82
N ILE A 137 16.97 -11.48 6.88
CA ILE A 137 18.10 -10.52 6.89
C ILE A 137 18.03 -9.79 8.25
N THR A 138 19.14 -9.81 8.99
CA THR A 138 19.24 -9.18 10.31
C THR A 138 20.20 -7.98 10.26
N LEU A 139 19.73 -6.85 10.77
CA LEU A 139 20.47 -5.61 10.93
C LEU A 139 20.24 -5.08 12.36
N GLY A 140 21.25 -5.16 13.21
CA GLY A 140 21.13 -4.79 14.62
C GLY A 140 20.03 -5.59 15.34
N GLU A 141 19.09 -4.92 15.94
CA GLU A 141 17.94 -5.54 16.65
C GLU A 141 16.78 -5.94 15.71
N TYR A 142 16.87 -5.62 14.42
CA TYR A 142 15.83 -5.86 13.43
C TYR A 142 16.13 -7.07 12.56
N THR A 143 15.13 -7.92 12.36
CA THR A 143 15.20 -9.05 11.45
C THR A 143 14.02 -9.00 10.49
N LEU A 144 14.27 -8.85 9.20
CA LEU A 144 13.24 -8.93 8.16
C LEU A 144 13.08 -10.40 7.74
N ASP A 145 11.91 -10.97 8.01
CA ASP A 145 11.53 -12.32 7.57
C ASP A 145 10.96 -12.24 6.16
N LEU A 146 11.74 -12.73 5.18
CA LEU A 146 11.39 -12.63 3.76
C LEU A 146 10.26 -13.57 3.33
N LYS A 147 9.97 -14.62 4.14
CA LYS A 147 8.86 -15.53 3.89
C LYS A 147 7.56 -15.00 4.48
N LYS A 148 7.61 -14.59 5.73
CA LYS A 148 6.40 -14.12 6.43
C LYS A 148 6.01 -12.70 6.07
N HIS A 149 6.91 -11.93 5.42
CA HIS A 149 6.76 -10.50 5.16
C HIS A 149 6.52 -9.68 6.44
N VAL A 150 7.18 -10.04 7.51
CA VAL A 150 7.13 -9.33 8.79
C VAL A 150 8.51 -8.82 9.20
N LEU A 151 8.52 -7.74 9.96
CA LEU A 151 9.71 -7.27 10.65
C LEU A 151 9.67 -7.76 12.09
N ILE A 152 10.80 -8.22 12.61
CA ILE A 152 10.96 -8.60 14.01
C ILE A 152 11.90 -7.58 14.64
N LYS A 153 11.44 -6.85 15.67
CA LYS A 153 12.25 -5.94 16.49
C LYS A 153 12.38 -6.53 17.88
N SER A 154 13.60 -6.81 18.33
CA SER A 154 13.86 -7.36 19.66
C SER A 154 12.98 -8.58 20.02
N GLY A 155 12.72 -9.45 19.04
CA GLY A 155 11.91 -10.67 19.18
C GLY A 155 10.38 -10.46 19.09
N LYS A 156 9.89 -9.25 18.86
CA LYS A 156 8.46 -8.96 18.63
C LYS A 156 8.20 -8.79 17.13
N GLU A 157 7.20 -9.49 16.62
CA GLU A 157 6.75 -9.33 15.23
C GLU A 157 6.00 -8.00 15.05
N ILE A 158 6.32 -7.29 13.97
CA ILE A 158 5.67 -6.07 13.49
C ILE A 158 5.07 -6.40 12.13
N GLU A 159 3.75 -6.32 12.04
CA GLU A 159 3.03 -6.55 10.79
C GLU A 159 3.24 -5.38 9.81
N LEU A 160 3.52 -5.73 8.55
CA LEU A 160 3.79 -4.80 7.49
C LEU A 160 2.74 -4.93 6.38
N THR A 161 2.38 -3.80 5.78
CA THR A 161 1.71 -3.86 4.47
C THR A 161 2.71 -4.30 3.41
N GLN A 162 2.22 -4.70 2.22
CA GLN A 162 3.10 -5.12 1.12
C GLN A 162 4.08 -4.03 0.71
N ILE A 163 3.64 -2.77 0.69
CA ILE A 163 4.50 -1.62 0.37
C ILE A 163 5.57 -1.41 1.44
N GLU A 164 5.20 -1.44 2.70
CA GLU A 164 6.14 -1.29 3.82
C GLU A 164 7.21 -2.38 3.81
N TYR A 165 6.80 -3.62 3.54
CA TYR A 165 7.72 -4.74 3.40
C TYR A 165 8.73 -4.51 2.27
N HIS A 166 8.28 -4.14 1.07
CA HIS A 166 9.18 -3.93 -0.06
C HIS A 166 10.11 -2.73 0.12
N ILE A 167 9.67 -1.67 0.80
CA ILE A 167 10.54 -0.55 1.17
C ILE A 167 11.63 -1.02 2.14
N LEU A 168 11.28 -1.79 3.18
CA LEU A 168 12.26 -2.34 4.11
C LEU A 168 13.20 -3.33 3.41
N GLU A 169 12.71 -4.13 2.48
CA GLU A 169 13.54 -5.04 1.68
C GLU A 169 14.64 -4.28 0.91
N CYS A 170 14.32 -3.11 0.32
CA CYS A 170 15.33 -2.25 -0.33
C CYS A 170 16.44 -1.85 0.66
N PHE A 171 16.07 -1.42 1.85
CA PHE A 171 17.04 -1.01 2.87
C PHE A 171 17.87 -2.18 3.40
N PHE A 172 17.23 -3.29 3.70
CA PHE A 172 17.90 -4.46 4.28
C PHE A 172 18.85 -5.14 3.30
N LYS A 173 18.59 -5.04 1.99
CA LYS A 173 19.52 -5.48 0.94
C LYS A 173 20.69 -4.52 0.72
N GLN A 174 20.56 -3.25 1.12
CA GLN A 174 21.57 -2.21 0.92
C GLN A 174 21.76 -1.36 2.21
N PRO A 175 22.20 -1.97 3.32
CA PRO A 175 22.32 -1.26 4.59
C PRO A 175 23.34 -0.12 4.49
N ASN A 176 23.14 0.93 5.28
CA ASN A 176 24.00 2.13 5.34
C ASN A 176 24.14 2.89 4.00
N THR A 177 23.38 2.50 2.96
CA THR A 177 23.36 3.18 1.67
C THR A 177 22.21 4.17 1.60
N THR A 178 22.47 5.37 1.07
CA THR A 178 21.41 6.33 0.81
C THR A 178 20.70 5.95 -0.49
N LEU A 179 19.41 5.63 -0.39
CA LEU A 179 18.55 5.29 -1.51
C LEU A 179 17.70 6.50 -1.90
N PRO A 180 17.79 6.99 -3.13
CA PRO A 180 16.94 8.07 -3.62
C PRO A 180 15.51 7.56 -3.85
N ARG A 181 14.52 8.49 -3.89
CA ARG A 181 13.09 8.16 -4.01
C ARG A 181 12.76 7.33 -5.25
N ASN A 182 13.38 7.63 -6.37
CA ASN A 182 13.16 6.87 -7.60
C ASN A 182 13.50 5.38 -7.48
N VAL A 183 14.51 5.01 -6.69
CA VAL A 183 14.84 3.59 -6.44
C VAL A 183 13.67 2.87 -5.75
N PHE A 184 13.00 3.52 -4.80
CA PHE A 184 11.80 2.95 -4.18
C PHE A 184 10.65 2.90 -5.18
N LEU A 185 10.44 3.97 -5.97
CA LEU A 185 9.36 4.00 -6.96
C LEU A 185 9.52 2.86 -7.98
N GLU A 186 10.70 2.71 -8.56
CA GLU A 186 11.02 1.64 -9.52
C GLU A 186 10.83 0.25 -8.89
N HIS A 187 11.39 0.03 -7.70
CA HIS A 187 11.34 -1.28 -7.06
C HIS A 187 9.96 -1.63 -6.52
N VAL A 188 9.27 -0.66 -5.90
CA VAL A 188 8.02 -0.89 -5.18
C VAL A 188 6.80 -0.62 -6.06
N TRP A 189 6.78 0.38 -6.93
CA TRP A 189 5.65 0.72 -7.81
C TRP A 189 5.87 0.34 -9.28
N GLY A 190 7.12 0.07 -9.68
CA GLY A 190 7.52 -0.36 -11.02
C GLY A 190 7.99 0.81 -11.90
N ASP A 191 8.71 0.46 -12.99
CA ASP A 191 9.40 1.42 -13.87
C ASP A 191 8.45 2.43 -14.56
N GLU A 192 7.19 2.07 -14.72
CA GLU A 192 6.16 2.91 -15.35
C GLU A 192 5.26 3.63 -14.32
N TYR A 193 5.76 3.88 -13.11
CA TYR A 193 4.99 4.62 -12.13
C TYR A 193 4.98 6.12 -12.43
N TYR A 194 3.82 6.66 -12.79
CA TYR A 194 3.60 8.07 -13.11
C TYR A 194 3.02 8.88 -11.94
N GLY A 195 3.06 8.35 -10.73
CA GLY A 195 2.51 9.01 -9.55
C GLY A 195 3.47 10.00 -8.88
N ASP A 196 2.98 10.62 -7.79
CA ASP A 196 3.76 11.57 -6.99
C ASP A 196 4.78 10.82 -6.12
N GLU A 197 6.04 11.28 -6.12
CA GLU A 197 7.11 10.76 -5.25
C GLU A 197 6.75 10.83 -3.74
N LYS A 198 5.79 11.67 -3.36
CA LYS A 198 5.30 11.79 -1.99
C LYS A 198 4.74 10.47 -1.42
N VAL A 199 4.32 9.54 -2.28
CA VAL A 199 3.90 8.21 -1.83
C VAL A 199 5.01 7.50 -1.06
N VAL A 200 6.28 7.69 -1.45
CA VAL A 200 7.44 7.18 -0.72
C VAL A 200 7.53 7.82 0.66
N ASP A 201 7.45 9.16 0.74
CA ASP A 201 7.60 9.90 1.99
C ASP A 201 6.54 9.51 3.03
N VAL A 202 5.32 9.29 2.58
CA VAL A 202 4.22 8.86 3.46
C VAL A 202 4.47 7.44 3.98
N ASN A 203 4.89 6.51 3.14
CA ASN A 203 5.20 5.15 3.58
C ASN A 203 6.42 5.10 4.50
N ILE A 204 7.44 5.94 4.28
CA ILE A 204 8.56 6.12 5.23
C ILE A 204 8.05 6.63 6.58
N ARG A 205 7.12 7.61 6.60
CA ARG A 205 6.51 8.11 7.84
C ARG A 205 5.76 6.99 8.58
N ARG A 206 4.98 6.17 7.86
CA ARG A 206 4.26 5.02 8.44
C ARG A 206 5.22 4.00 9.03
N LEU A 207 6.28 3.65 8.30
CA LEU A 207 7.32 2.76 8.80
C LEU A 207 7.92 3.29 10.10
N ARG A 208 8.29 4.57 10.16
CA ARG A 208 8.81 5.18 11.39
C ARG A 208 7.86 5.05 12.57
N LEU A 209 6.55 5.24 12.36
CA LEU A 209 5.55 5.05 13.41
C LEU A 209 5.50 3.61 13.96
N LYS A 210 5.87 2.62 13.16
CA LYS A 210 5.88 1.21 13.55
C LYS A 210 7.21 0.76 14.17
N ILE A 211 8.33 1.31 13.70
CA ILE A 211 9.67 0.76 14.00
C ILE A 211 10.51 1.62 14.93
N GLU A 212 10.35 2.95 14.89
CA GLU A 212 11.13 3.87 15.73
C GLU A 212 10.48 4.09 17.08
N ASP A 213 11.27 4.26 18.12
CA ASP A 213 10.76 4.60 19.45
C ASP A 213 10.22 6.04 19.48
N ASN A 214 10.84 6.95 18.72
CA ASN A 214 10.34 8.29 18.43
C ASN A 214 10.34 8.55 16.92
N SER A 215 9.19 8.47 16.28
CA SER A 215 9.05 8.66 14.83
C SER A 215 9.44 10.06 14.32
N SER A 216 9.48 11.07 15.20
CA SER A 216 9.88 12.45 14.87
C SER A 216 11.41 12.63 14.93
N GLU A 217 12.11 11.78 15.68
CA GLU A 217 13.57 11.76 15.81
C GLU A 217 14.07 10.33 15.52
N PRO A 218 13.98 9.88 14.26
CA PRO A 218 14.29 8.51 13.89
C PRO A 218 15.79 8.22 14.03
N GLU A 219 16.12 7.05 14.59
CA GLU A 219 17.51 6.61 14.77
C GLU A 219 17.96 5.67 13.65
N HIS A 220 17.04 4.88 13.09
CA HIS A 220 17.35 3.87 12.08
C HIS A 220 16.99 4.31 10.67
N LEU A 221 15.79 4.84 10.46
CA LEU A 221 15.30 5.22 9.13
C LEU A 221 15.47 6.73 8.91
N LEU A 222 16.68 7.13 8.51
CA LEU A 222 17.08 8.54 8.43
C LEU A 222 16.70 9.19 7.11
N THR A 223 16.36 10.49 7.16
CA THR A 223 16.26 11.35 5.97
C THR A 223 17.62 11.93 5.63
N VAL A 224 18.08 11.71 4.40
CA VAL A 224 19.24 12.36 3.82
C VAL A 224 18.75 13.49 2.91
N TRP A 225 18.72 14.69 3.41
CA TRP A 225 18.14 15.87 2.74
C TRP A 225 18.63 16.04 1.30
N GLY A 226 17.67 16.18 0.38
CA GLY A 226 17.94 16.32 -1.04
C GLY A 226 18.45 15.05 -1.75
N ARG A 227 18.58 13.90 -1.04
CA ARG A 227 19.12 12.65 -1.59
C ARG A 227 18.20 11.43 -1.44
N GLY A 228 17.33 11.41 -0.42
CA GLY A 228 16.45 10.27 -0.15
C GLY A 228 16.53 9.79 1.29
N TYR A 229 16.57 8.47 1.49
CA TYR A 229 16.52 7.84 2.80
C TYR A 229 17.63 6.81 2.98
N ARG A 230 17.98 6.52 4.23
CA ARG A 230 19.01 5.56 4.57
C ARG A 230 18.63 4.81 5.86
N TRP A 231 18.85 3.50 5.84
CA TRP A 231 18.81 2.69 7.05
C TRP A 231 20.19 2.70 7.73
N VAL A 232 20.21 2.87 9.04
CA VAL A 232 21.39 2.84 9.90
C VAL A 232 21.16 1.80 11.00
N GLU A 233 22.19 0.98 11.28
CA GLU A 233 22.18 0.02 12.38
C GLU A 233 22.38 0.71 13.71
#